data_d1103436e472b5ae66e160b8beb6ad68
#
_entry.id   d1103436e472b5ae66e160b8beb6ad68
#
_cell.length_a   1.000
_cell.length_b   1.000
_cell.length_c   1.000
_cell.angle_alpha   90.00
_cell.angle_beta   90.00
_cell.angle_gamma   90.00
#
_symmetry.space_group_name_H-M   'P 1'
#
loop_
_entity.id
_entity.type
_entity.pdbx_description
1 polymer ?
#
loop_
_entity_poly.entity_id
_entity_poly.type
_entity_poly.pdbx_seq_one_letter_code
_entity_poly.pdbx_strand_id
1 'polypeptide(L)'
;MISAGRAHPLASIDLFRELDAASLGEVERRVRTRQFKPGQSVVGYQDDSHDLFFILNGRLKVTIYSEAGREVAFRELGPGQSFGELSALDGQPRSANVIALTDASVGSMTAPDFLTTIQHHAPVALATLRKLTILVRALSERVHEFSEKVEVRICHELLRAARNSMLNGNMARISPNPKHAEIASRVNTHREAVTRLLGKLTKLGVVQRGRGELLIKDIHALESFARQLHGS
;
A
#
# COMPACT_ATOMS: atom_id res chain seq x y z
N MET A 1 27.00 -30.39 15.94
CA MET A 1 27.04 -29.31 14.93
C MET A 1 25.61 -28.88 14.71
N ILE A 2 25.21 -27.75 15.30
CA ILE A 2 23.85 -27.20 15.20
C ILE A 2 23.83 -26.46 13.86
N SER A 3 23.07 -26.98 12.90
CA SER A 3 22.79 -26.32 11.62
C SER A 3 22.23 -24.93 11.91
N ALA A 4 22.93 -23.88 11.49
CA ALA A 4 22.44 -22.50 11.54
C ALA A 4 21.14 -22.45 10.74
N GLY A 5 19.99 -22.34 11.44
CA GLY A 5 18.66 -22.42 10.86
C GLY A 5 18.49 -21.28 9.83
N ARG A 6 18.28 -21.65 8.57
CA ARG A 6 17.69 -20.74 7.59
C ARG A 6 16.38 -20.25 8.20
N ALA A 7 16.27 -18.93 8.38
CA ALA A 7 15.02 -18.32 8.84
C ALA A 7 13.88 -18.81 7.95
N HIS A 8 12.81 -19.33 8.57
CA HIS A 8 11.68 -19.90 7.85
C HIS A 8 11.09 -18.85 6.90
N PRO A 9 10.87 -19.14 5.60
CA PRO A 9 10.44 -18.13 4.62
C PRO A 9 9.18 -17.37 5.05
N LEU A 10 8.28 -18.03 5.78
CA LEU A 10 7.03 -17.44 6.26
C LEU A 10 7.18 -16.63 7.56
N ALA A 11 8.31 -16.72 8.28
CA ALA A 11 8.51 -16.00 9.54
C ALA A 11 8.57 -14.47 9.35
N SER A 12 8.85 -13.98 8.14
CA SER A 12 8.82 -12.56 7.80
C SER A 12 7.43 -12.03 7.43
N ILE A 13 6.45 -12.93 7.23
CA ILE A 13 5.09 -12.55 6.83
C ILE A 13 4.34 -11.99 8.04
N ASP A 14 3.70 -10.84 7.86
CA ASP A 14 2.99 -10.08 8.90
C ASP A 14 1.98 -10.92 9.71
N LEU A 15 1.27 -11.84 9.05
CA LEU A 15 0.28 -12.72 9.66
C LEU A 15 0.90 -13.86 10.48
N PHE A 16 2.12 -14.30 10.15
CA PHE A 16 2.73 -15.52 10.69
C PHE A 16 3.91 -15.26 11.62
N ARG A 17 4.27 -14.01 11.81
CA ARG A 17 5.49 -13.60 12.56
C ARG A 17 5.54 -14.12 14.01
N GLU A 18 4.37 -14.29 14.65
CA GLU A 18 4.28 -14.71 16.04
C GLU A 18 4.10 -16.25 16.18
N LEU A 19 4.16 -17.02 15.07
CA LEU A 19 4.10 -18.48 15.11
C LEU A 19 5.46 -19.09 15.46
N ASP A 20 5.42 -20.18 16.21
CA ASP A 20 6.60 -21.04 16.43
C ASP A 20 6.99 -21.84 15.18
N ALA A 21 8.17 -22.47 15.20
CA ALA A 21 8.70 -23.20 14.06
C ALA A 21 7.83 -24.40 13.63
N ALA A 22 7.16 -25.07 14.56
CA ALA A 22 6.27 -26.20 14.27
C ALA A 22 5.02 -25.72 13.55
N SER A 23 4.36 -24.68 14.07
CA SER A 23 3.19 -24.03 13.46
C SER A 23 3.51 -23.43 12.10
N LEU A 24 4.68 -22.79 11.92
CA LEU A 24 5.14 -22.30 10.62
C LEU A 24 5.28 -23.45 9.61
N GLY A 25 5.82 -24.60 10.02
CA GLY A 25 5.92 -25.78 9.17
C GLY A 25 4.55 -26.35 8.77
N GLU A 26 3.54 -26.25 9.62
CA GLU A 26 2.16 -26.62 9.28
C GLU A 26 1.55 -25.68 8.24
N VAL A 27 1.72 -24.38 8.42
CA VAL A 27 1.26 -23.35 7.50
C VAL A 27 1.94 -23.51 6.13
N GLU A 28 3.27 -23.76 6.11
CA GLU A 28 4.04 -23.90 4.86
C GLU A 28 3.51 -25.02 3.97
N ARG A 29 3.10 -26.15 4.53
CA ARG A 29 2.53 -27.27 3.76
C ARG A 29 1.25 -26.92 2.99
N ARG A 30 0.57 -25.86 3.38
CA ARG A 30 -0.66 -25.35 2.75
C ARG A 30 -0.41 -24.20 1.77
N VAL A 31 0.85 -23.78 1.61
CA VAL A 31 1.24 -22.64 0.79
C VAL A 31 1.69 -23.12 -0.59
N ARG A 32 1.21 -22.42 -1.62
CA ARG A 32 1.68 -22.53 -2.99
C ARG A 32 2.38 -21.26 -3.38
N THR A 33 3.50 -21.36 -4.09
CA THR A 33 4.26 -20.18 -4.54
C THR A 33 4.13 -20.01 -6.06
N ARG A 34 3.91 -18.76 -6.50
CA ARG A 34 3.83 -18.38 -7.91
C ARG A 34 4.75 -17.18 -8.18
N GLN A 35 5.28 -17.13 -9.41
CA GLN A 35 6.12 -16.02 -9.89
C GLN A 35 5.33 -15.12 -10.82
N PHE A 36 5.55 -13.82 -10.71
CA PHE A 36 4.89 -12.81 -11.52
C PHE A 36 5.92 -11.83 -12.10
N LYS A 37 5.73 -11.46 -13.36
CA LYS A 37 6.52 -10.44 -14.05
C LYS A 37 5.89 -9.05 -13.88
N PRO A 38 6.65 -7.96 -14.04
CA PRO A 38 6.10 -6.60 -14.02
C PRO A 38 4.90 -6.47 -14.97
N GLY A 39 3.81 -5.87 -14.48
CA GLY A 39 2.57 -5.70 -15.24
C GLY A 39 1.60 -6.89 -15.20
N GLN A 40 2.00 -8.06 -14.69
CA GLN A 40 1.08 -9.20 -14.57
C GLN A 40 0.10 -9.00 -13.42
N SER A 41 -1.17 -9.32 -13.66
CA SER A 41 -2.22 -9.36 -12.64
C SER A 41 -2.07 -10.60 -11.77
N VAL A 42 -2.12 -10.39 -10.44
CA VAL A 42 -2.20 -11.47 -9.45
C VAL A 42 -3.66 -11.82 -9.17
N VAL A 43 -4.50 -10.79 -9.00
CA VAL A 43 -5.95 -10.88 -8.89
C VAL A 43 -6.60 -9.69 -9.58
N GLY A 44 -7.79 -9.89 -10.15
CA GLY A 44 -8.62 -8.85 -10.75
C GLY A 44 -9.73 -8.38 -9.82
N TYR A 45 -10.17 -7.13 -9.95
CA TYR A 45 -11.37 -6.62 -9.27
C TYR A 45 -12.59 -7.43 -9.71
N GLN A 46 -13.42 -7.84 -8.75
CA GLN A 46 -14.60 -8.69 -8.94
C GLN A 46 -14.30 -10.14 -9.38
N ASP A 47 -13.03 -10.59 -9.38
CA ASP A 47 -12.72 -12.00 -9.55
C ASP A 47 -13.37 -12.82 -8.42
N ASP A 48 -13.94 -13.95 -8.77
CA ASP A 48 -14.57 -14.91 -7.85
C ASP A 48 -13.52 -15.89 -7.29
N SER A 49 -12.42 -15.36 -6.79
CA SER A 49 -11.35 -16.12 -6.14
C SER A 49 -11.20 -15.66 -4.68
N HIS A 50 -10.85 -16.59 -3.77
CA HIS A 50 -10.91 -16.31 -2.33
C HIS A 50 -9.58 -16.61 -1.60
N ASP A 51 -8.50 -16.96 -2.33
CA ASP A 51 -7.21 -17.26 -1.71
C ASP A 51 -6.64 -16.05 -0.96
N LEU A 52 -5.99 -16.30 0.17
CA LEU A 52 -5.08 -15.36 0.82
C LEU A 52 -3.75 -15.36 0.07
N PHE A 53 -3.14 -14.19 -0.07
CA PHE A 53 -1.81 -14.03 -0.68
C PHE A 53 -0.85 -13.30 0.27
N PHE A 54 0.44 -13.59 0.13
CA PHE A 54 1.52 -12.88 0.83
C PHE A 54 2.77 -12.78 -0.03
N ILE A 55 3.48 -11.66 0.11
CA ILE A 55 4.59 -11.31 -0.76
C ILE A 55 5.88 -11.84 -0.13
N LEU A 56 6.52 -12.79 -0.82
CA LEU A 56 7.81 -13.32 -0.44
C LEU A 56 8.95 -12.44 -0.95
N ASN A 57 8.80 -11.90 -2.17
CA ASN A 57 9.76 -10.99 -2.80
C ASN A 57 9.05 -10.11 -3.83
N GLY A 58 9.65 -8.94 -4.16
CA GLY A 58 9.11 -8.01 -5.14
C GLY A 58 8.12 -7.00 -4.55
N ARG A 59 7.51 -6.20 -5.43
CA ARG A 59 6.50 -5.18 -5.08
C ARG A 59 5.26 -5.33 -5.94
N LEU A 60 4.10 -5.16 -5.32
CA LEU A 60 2.80 -5.20 -5.96
C LEU A 60 2.07 -3.88 -5.75
N LYS A 61 1.12 -3.57 -6.62
CA LYS A 61 0.26 -2.39 -6.57
C LYS A 61 -1.19 -2.83 -6.44
N VAL A 62 -1.89 -2.32 -5.44
CA VAL A 62 -3.33 -2.50 -5.28
C VAL A 62 -4.04 -1.31 -5.90
N THR A 63 -4.99 -1.57 -6.82
CA THR A 63 -5.73 -0.53 -7.54
C THR A 63 -7.21 -0.87 -7.67
N ILE A 64 -8.02 0.18 -7.72
CA ILE A 64 -9.43 0.11 -8.14
C ILE A 64 -9.57 1.06 -9.33
N TYR A 65 -10.33 0.65 -10.35
CA TYR A 65 -10.71 1.52 -11.45
C TYR A 65 -12.09 2.14 -11.15
N SER A 66 -12.23 3.45 -11.38
CA SER A 66 -13.55 4.10 -11.35
C SER A 66 -14.38 3.65 -12.56
N GLU A 67 -15.70 3.85 -12.52
CA GLU A 67 -16.60 3.63 -13.67
C GLU A 67 -16.13 4.35 -14.96
N ALA A 68 -15.47 5.50 -14.80
CA ALA A 68 -14.87 6.24 -15.92
C ALA A 68 -13.50 5.66 -16.37
N GLY A 69 -13.12 4.43 -15.96
CA GLY A 69 -11.89 3.75 -16.33
C GLY A 69 -10.61 4.41 -15.76
N ARG A 70 -10.72 5.34 -14.80
CA ARG A 70 -9.55 5.95 -14.16
C ARG A 70 -9.03 5.05 -13.05
N GLU A 71 -7.74 4.79 -13.08
CA GLU A 71 -7.05 4.05 -12.04
C GLU A 71 -6.99 4.89 -10.75
N VAL A 72 -7.53 4.35 -9.67
CA VAL A 72 -7.38 4.91 -8.33
C VAL A 72 -6.35 4.05 -7.61
N ALA A 73 -5.10 4.54 -7.48
CA ALA A 73 -4.07 3.82 -6.76
C ALA A 73 -4.43 3.75 -5.28
N PHE A 74 -4.51 2.53 -4.74
CA PHE A 74 -4.87 2.31 -3.35
C PHE A 74 -3.64 2.28 -2.45
N ARG A 75 -2.69 1.40 -2.74
CA ARG A 75 -1.40 1.29 -2.03
C ARG A 75 -0.41 0.40 -2.77
N GLU A 76 0.87 0.51 -2.44
CA GLU A 76 1.88 -0.47 -2.78
C GLU A 76 2.07 -1.47 -1.65
N LEU A 77 2.38 -2.71 -2.01
CA LEU A 77 2.67 -3.82 -1.11
C LEU A 77 4.07 -4.35 -1.40
N GLY A 78 4.80 -4.68 -0.35
CA GLY A 78 6.16 -5.23 -0.41
C GLY A 78 6.32 -6.55 0.35
N PRO A 79 7.55 -7.10 0.40
CA PRO A 79 7.84 -8.35 1.09
C PRO A 79 7.38 -8.34 2.55
N GLY A 80 6.84 -9.46 2.99
CA GLY A 80 6.29 -9.62 4.34
C GLY A 80 4.83 -9.23 4.48
N GLN A 81 4.25 -8.51 3.52
CA GLN A 81 2.86 -8.10 3.57
C GLN A 81 1.93 -9.13 2.90
N SER A 82 0.69 -9.18 3.38
CA SER A 82 -0.36 -10.04 2.87
C SER A 82 -1.50 -9.23 2.24
N PHE A 83 -2.33 -9.88 1.39
CA PHE A 83 -3.53 -9.31 0.78
C PHE A 83 -4.54 -10.39 0.41
N GLY A 84 -5.79 -9.99 0.10
CA GLY A 84 -6.87 -10.91 -0.25
C GLY A 84 -7.58 -11.50 0.96
N GLU A 85 -7.27 -11.01 2.17
CA GLU A 85 -7.89 -11.43 3.42
C GLU A 85 -9.40 -11.17 3.47
N LEU A 86 -9.91 -10.11 2.81
CA LEU A 86 -11.34 -9.80 2.80
C LEU A 86 -12.11 -10.95 2.16
N SER A 87 -11.81 -11.27 0.90
CA SER A 87 -12.47 -12.36 0.17
C SER A 87 -12.24 -13.73 0.84
N ALA A 88 -11.08 -13.94 1.47
CA ALA A 88 -10.80 -15.17 2.19
C ALA A 88 -11.65 -15.34 3.47
N LEU A 89 -12.08 -14.22 4.09
CA LEU A 89 -12.88 -14.21 5.30
C LEU A 89 -14.38 -14.21 5.04
N ASP A 90 -14.85 -13.43 4.06
CA ASP A 90 -16.28 -13.17 3.83
C ASP A 90 -16.85 -13.87 2.60
N GLY A 91 -16.00 -14.50 1.77
CA GLY A 91 -16.43 -15.19 0.56
C GLY A 91 -16.95 -14.26 -0.54
N GLN A 92 -16.72 -12.95 -0.44
CA GLN A 92 -17.12 -11.99 -1.46
C GLN A 92 -16.05 -11.87 -2.56
N PRO A 93 -16.42 -11.46 -3.78
CA PRO A 93 -15.46 -11.20 -4.86
C PRO A 93 -14.36 -10.23 -4.48
N ARG A 94 -13.26 -10.23 -5.22
CA ARG A 94 -12.10 -9.37 -4.97
C ARG A 94 -12.46 -7.89 -4.96
N SER A 95 -12.06 -7.19 -3.91
CA SER A 95 -12.34 -5.76 -3.72
C SER A 95 -11.42 -4.83 -4.52
N ALA A 96 -10.34 -5.34 -5.13
CA ALA A 96 -9.36 -4.55 -5.86
C ALA A 96 -8.56 -5.41 -6.85
N ASN A 97 -7.90 -4.74 -7.81
CA ASN A 97 -6.86 -5.37 -8.63
C ASN A 97 -5.53 -5.37 -7.87
N VAL A 98 -4.73 -6.42 -8.07
CA VAL A 98 -3.34 -6.47 -7.59
C VAL A 98 -2.43 -6.83 -8.76
N ILE A 99 -1.47 -5.95 -9.06
CA ILE A 99 -0.59 -6.03 -10.22
C ILE A 99 0.86 -6.00 -9.75
N ALA A 100 1.72 -6.83 -10.34
CA ALA A 100 3.14 -6.82 -10.05
C ALA A 100 3.82 -5.56 -10.61
N LEU A 101 4.56 -4.83 -9.78
CA LEU A 101 5.39 -3.68 -10.18
C LEU A 101 6.81 -4.10 -10.58
N THR A 102 7.31 -5.16 -9.96
CA THR A 102 8.62 -5.77 -10.23
C THR A 102 8.45 -7.26 -10.44
N ASP A 103 9.51 -7.98 -10.78
CA ASP A 103 9.54 -9.43 -10.59
C ASP A 103 9.17 -9.74 -9.14
N ALA A 104 8.17 -10.60 -8.93
CA ALA A 104 7.61 -10.88 -7.62
C ALA A 104 7.39 -12.38 -7.41
N SER A 105 7.67 -12.83 -6.18
CA SER A 105 7.33 -14.16 -5.69
C SER A 105 6.22 -14.03 -4.66
N VAL A 106 5.07 -14.67 -4.90
CA VAL A 106 3.87 -14.56 -4.08
C VAL A 106 3.46 -15.95 -3.60
N GLY A 107 3.32 -16.10 -2.28
CA GLY A 107 2.71 -17.26 -1.67
C GLY A 107 1.19 -17.13 -1.68
N SER A 108 0.47 -18.22 -1.84
CA SER A 108 -1.00 -18.26 -1.71
C SER A 108 -1.43 -19.43 -0.82
N MET A 109 -2.55 -19.22 -0.13
CA MET A 109 -3.22 -20.20 0.71
C MET A 109 -4.72 -20.13 0.39
N THR A 110 -5.37 -21.30 0.31
CA THR A 110 -6.82 -21.33 0.06
C THR A 110 -7.60 -20.72 1.22
N ALA A 111 -8.79 -20.15 0.95
CA ALA A 111 -9.64 -19.62 2.02
C ALA A 111 -9.96 -20.63 3.12
N PRO A 112 -10.32 -21.91 2.82
CA PRO A 112 -10.51 -22.93 3.85
C PRO A 112 -9.27 -23.17 4.71
N ASP A 113 -8.07 -23.22 4.11
CA ASP A 113 -6.82 -23.38 4.85
C ASP A 113 -6.51 -22.17 5.73
N PHE A 114 -6.78 -20.96 5.24
CA PHE A 114 -6.62 -19.75 6.01
C PHE A 114 -7.57 -19.68 7.21
N LEU A 115 -8.85 -19.99 7.01
CA LEU A 115 -9.84 -20.05 8.08
C LEU A 115 -9.46 -21.12 9.13
N THR A 116 -9.01 -22.29 8.70
CA THR A 116 -8.48 -23.31 9.59
C THR A 116 -7.28 -22.80 10.38
N THR A 117 -6.37 -22.10 9.71
CA THR A 117 -5.18 -21.51 10.36
C THR A 117 -5.56 -20.48 11.42
N ILE A 118 -6.52 -19.59 11.13
CA ILE A 118 -7.06 -18.62 12.11
C ILE A 118 -7.67 -19.32 13.32
N GLN A 119 -8.43 -20.39 13.11
CA GLN A 119 -9.12 -21.12 14.18
C GLN A 119 -8.13 -21.83 15.13
N HIS A 120 -7.03 -22.35 14.62
CA HIS A 120 -6.06 -23.10 15.40
C HIS A 120 -4.91 -22.27 15.95
N HIS A 121 -4.65 -21.07 15.39
CA HIS A 121 -3.55 -20.21 15.79
C HIS A 121 -4.03 -18.79 16.17
N ALA A 122 -4.33 -18.59 17.45
CA ALA A 122 -4.77 -17.28 17.96
C ALA A 122 -3.86 -16.10 17.56
N PRO A 123 -2.51 -16.23 17.48
CA PRO A 123 -1.66 -15.17 16.97
C PRO A 123 -2.00 -14.73 15.55
N VAL A 124 -2.36 -15.66 14.66
CA VAL A 124 -2.75 -15.36 13.27
C VAL A 124 -4.08 -14.60 13.23
N ALA A 125 -5.07 -15.04 14.05
CA ALA A 125 -6.34 -14.33 14.19
C ALA A 125 -6.13 -12.88 14.66
N LEU A 126 -5.30 -12.69 15.68
CA LEU A 126 -5.01 -11.36 16.23
C LEU A 126 -4.24 -10.48 15.22
N ALA A 127 -3.27 -11.04 14.49
CA ALA A 127 -2.56 -10.33 13.43
C ALA A 127 -3.52 -9.90 12.30
N THR A 128 -4.46 -10.77 11.92
CA THR A 128 -5.51 -10.46 10.93
C THR A 128 -6.41 -9.32 11.42
N LEU A 129 -6.88 -9.37 12.67
CA LEU A 129 -7.69 -8.29 13.25
C LEU A 129 -6.94 -6.96 13.31
N ARG A 130 -5.67 -6.96 13.73
CA ARG A 130 -4.81 -5.76 13.73
C ARG A 130 -4.68 -5.18 12.32
N LYS A 131 -4.48 -6.02 11.33
CA LYS A 131 -4.40 -5.61 9.91
C LYS A 131 -5.70 -4.97 9.44
N LEU A 132 -6.85 -5.58 9.72
CA LEU A 132 -8.17 -5.02 9.37
C LEU A 132 -8.41 -3.68 10.08
N THR A 133 -8.01 -3.55 11.36
CA THR A 133 -8.08 -2.28 12.10
C THR A 133 -7.27 -1.17 11.42
N ILE A 134 -6.05 -1.48 10.97
CA ILE A 134 -5.21 -0.53 10.22
C ILE A 134 -5.90 -0.12 8.91
N LEU A 135 -6.48 -1.10 8.19
CA LEU A 135 -7.21 -0.83 6.94
C LEU A 135 -8.43 0.07 7.17
N VAL A 136 -9.24 -0.21 8.19
CA VAL A 136 -10.42 0.60 8.54
C VAL A 136 -10.00 2.03 8.90
N ARG A 137 -8.96 2.21 9.72
CA ARG A 137 -8.45 3.55 10.06
C ARG A 137 -7.97 4.32 8.82
N ALA A 138 -7.21 3.67 7.94
CA ALA A 138 -6.75 4.28 6.69
C ALA A 138 -7.91 4.67 5.76
N LEU A 139 -8.98 3.86 5.72
CA LEU A 139 -10.20 4.19 4.96
C LEU A 139 -10.96 5.36 5.59
N SER A 140 -11.08 5.40 6.91
CA SER A 140 -11.72 6.51 7.64
C SER A 140 -10.99 7.84 7.41
N GLU A 141 -9.65 7.82 7.46
CA GLU A 141 -8.82 8.99 7.13
C GLU A 141 -9.06 9.44 5.68
N ARG A 142 -9.14 8.52 4.72
CA ARG A 142 -9.43 8.85 3.32
C ARG A 142 -10.82 9.45 3.13
N VAL A 143 -11.84 8.92 3.80
CA VAL A 143 -13.18 9.49 3.75
C VAL A 143 -13.16 10.93 4.27
N HIS A 144 -12.43 11.19 5.36
CA HIS A 144 -12.25 12.53 5.88
C HIS A 144 -11.49 13.43 4.88
N GLU A 145 -10.37 12.94 4.33
CA GLU A 145 -9.62 13.66 3.28
C GLU A 145 -10.47 14.02 2.06
N PHE A 146 -11.42 13.16 1.63
CA PHE A 146 -12.28 13.44 0.47
C PHE A 146 -13.28 14.58 0.70
N SER A 147 -13.59 14.92 1.94
CA SER A 147 -14.38 16.11 2.28
C SER A 147 -13.60 17.41 2.13
N GLU A 148 -12.26 17.34 2.03
CA GLU A 148 -11.37 18.46 1.94
C GLU A 148 -11.25 19.04 0.52
N LYS A 149 -10.84 20.31 0.42
CA LYS A 149 -10.49 20.94 -0.87
C LYS A 149 -9.40 20.13 -1.57
N VAL A 150 -9.47 20.07 -2.91
CA VAL A 150 -8.51 19.31 -3.74
C VAL A 150 -7.05 19.70 -3.45
N GLU A 151 -6.79 20.98 -3.25
CA GLU A 151 -5.46 21.54 -2.97
C GLU A 151 -4.91 21.02 -1.63
N VAL A 152 -5.77 20.91 -0.61
CA VAL A 152 -5.42 20.35 0.70
C VAL A 152 -5.05 18.89 0.58
N ARG A 153 -5.86 18.12 -0.14
CA ARG A 153 -5.58 16.69 -0.41
C ARG A 153 -4.24 16.47 -1.10
N ILE A 154 -3.91 17.31 -2.10
CA ILE A 154 -2.62 17.24 -2.80
C ILE A 154 -1.47 17.56 -1.83
N CYS A 155 -1.62 18.58 -0.97
CA CYS A 155 -0.60 18.90 0.05
C CYS A 155 -0.40 17.74 1.02
N HIS A 156 -1.47 17.09 1.50
CA HIS A 156 -1.40 15.94 2.39
C HIS A 156 -0.69 14.74 1.73
N GLU A 157 -0.95 14.48 0.44
CA GLU A 157 -0.24 13.42 -0.29
C GLU A 157 1.26 13.70 -0.43
N LEU A 158 1.64 14.96 -0.70
CA LEU A 158 3.04 15.37 -0.73
C LEU A 158 3.72 15.23 0.64
N LEU A 159 3.03 15.60 1.73
CA LEU A 159 3.53 15.45 3.10
C LEU A 159 3.67 13.97 3.48
N ARG A 160 2.74 13.11 3.06
CA ARG A 160 2.82 11.65 3.25
C ARG A 160 4.03 11.06 2.54
N ALA A 161 4.27 11.45 1.28
CA ALA A 161 5.45 11.03 0.54
C ALA A 161 6.74 11.54 1.17
N ALA A 162 6.74 12.78 1.71
CA ALA A 162 7.87 13.38 2.40
C ALA A 162 8.30 12.60 3.63
N ARG A 163 7.37 12.14 4.47
CA ARG A 163 7.65 11.38 5.70
C ARG A 163 8.54 10.15 5.47
N ASN A 164 8.39 9.51 4.30
CA ASN A 164 9.18 8.33 3.91
C ASN A 164 10.50 8.67 3.22
N SER A 165 10.81 9.98 3.04
CA SER A 165 11.90 10.45 2.17
C SER A 165 12.62 11.66 2.76
N MET A 166 12.63 11.78 4.10
CA MET A 166 13.26 12.91 4.82
C MET A 166 14.77 12.96 4.58
N LEU A 167 15.29 14.15 4.28
CA LEU A 167 16.72 14.44 4.22
C LEU A 167 17.23 15.01 5.55
N ASN A 168 16.42 15.90 6.15
CA ASN A 168 16.63 16.50 7.47
C ASN A 168 15.24 16.89 8.02
N GLY A 169 15.19 17.49 9.20
CA GLY A 169 13.91 17.79 9.88
C GLY A 169 12.91 18.64 9.11
N ASN A 170 13.31 19.32 8.01
CA ASN A 170 12.42 20.22 7.25
C ASN A 170 12.50 20.05 5.73
N MET A 171 13.29 19.10 5.22
CA MET A 171 13.44 18.84 3.78
C MET A 171 13.23 17.38 3.46
N ALA A 172 12.61 17.10 2.31
CA ALA A 172 12.45 15.73 1.82
C ALA A 172 12.73 15.65 0.31
N ARG A 173 13.23 14.47 -0.12
CA ARG A 173 13.53 14.15 -1.52
C ARG A 173 12.70 12.96 -1.96
N ILE A 174 11.67 13.18 -2.74
CA ILE A 174 10.81 12.13 -3.28
C ILE A 174 11.41 11.65 -4.61
N SER A 175 11.87 10.41 -4.63
CA SER A 175 12.47 9.77 -5.81
C SER A 175 11.92 8.34 -5.96
N PRO A 176 11.50 7.92 -7.17
CA PRO A 176 11.42 8.73 -8.40
C PRO A 176 10.39 9.85 -8.31
N ASN A 177 10.54 10.89 -9.15
CA ASN A 177 9.58 11.99 -9.23
C ASN A 177 8.18 11.46 -9.58
N PRO A 178 7.17 11.58 -8.69
CA PRO A 178 5.85 11.05 -8.94
C PRO A 178 5.21 11.76 -10.14
N LYS A 179 4.61 10.99 -11.05
CA LYS A 179 3.86 11.57 -12.16
C LYS A 179 2.63 12.31 -11.61
N HIS A 180 2.28 13.45 -12.22
CA HIS A 180 1.09 14.21 -11.80
C HIS A 180 -0.19 13.37 -11.87
N ALA A 181 -0.28 12.45 -12.83
CA ALA A 181 -1.40 11.52 -12.94
C ALA A 181 -1.47 10.55 -11.74
N GLU A 182 -0.32 10.13 -11.20
CA GLU A 182 -0.27 9.25 -10.01
C GLU A 182 -0.73 10.00 -8.75
N ILE A 183 -0.25 11.24 -8.55
CA ILE A 183 -0.72 12.08 -7.45
C ILE A 183 -2.23 12.33 -7.60
N ALA A 184 -2.69 12.69 -8.79
CA ALA A 184 -4.09 12.96 -9.08
C ALA A 184 -4.97 11.74 -8.78
N SER A 185 -4.53 10.54 -9.18
CA SER A 185 -5.20 9.28 -8.89
C SER A 185 -5.30 9.02 -7.38
N ARG A 186 -4.21 9.22 -6.63
CA ARG A 186 -4.17 8.99 -5.18
C ARG A 186 -5.09 9.92 -4.38
N VAL A 187 -5.31 11.16 -4.87
CA VAL A 187 -6.16 12.15 -4.19
C VAL A 187 -7.52 12.35 -4.88
N ASN A 188 -7.90 11.46 -5.80
CA ASN A 188 -9.14 11.52 -6.56
C ASN A 188 -9.41 12.89 -7.19
N THR A 189 -8.49 13.33 -8.08
CA THR A 189 -8.61 14.60 -8.81
C THR A 189 -8.07 14.47 -10.23
N HIS A 190 -8.01 15.58 -10.96
CA HIS A 190 -7.48 15.68 -12.31
C HIS A 190 -6.02 16.11 -12.30
N ARG A 191 -5.22 15.63 -13.28
CA ARG A 191 -3.80 15.97 -13.46
C ARG A 191 -3.55 17.46 -13.48
N GLU A 192 -4.47 18.23 -14.06
CA GLU A 192 -4.40 19.70 -14.21
C GLU A 192 -4.43 20.40 -12.84
N ALA A 193 -5.22 19.93 -11.89
CA ALA A 193 -5.25 20.46 -10.53
C ALA A 193 -3.90 20.27 -9.83
N VAL A 194 -3.30 19.08 -9.96
CA VAL A 194 -1.95 18.79 -9.45
C VAL A 194 -0.92 19.70 -10.10
N THR A 195 -0.99 19.87 -11.43
CA THR A 195 -0.05 20.72 -12.18
C THR A 195 -0.13 22.17 -11.71
N ARG A 196 -1.33 22.71 -11.53
CA ARG A 196 -1.54 24.08 -11.04
C ARG A 196 -0.98 24.26 -9.63
N LEU A 197 -1.30 23.35 -8.71
CA LEU A 197 -0.84 23.48 -7.33
C LEU A 197 0.67 23.35 -7.21
N LEU A 198 1.28 22.36 -7.86
CA LEU A 198 2.74 22.20 -7.87
C LEU A 198 3.44 23.43 -8.49
N GLY A 199 2.85 24.03 -9.53
CA GLY A 199 3.34 25.29 -10.10
C GLY A 199 3.29 26.44 -9.08
N LYS A 200 2.20 26.56 -8.29
CA LYS A 200 2.05 27.55 -7.21
C LYS A 200 3.10 27.33 -6.11
N LEU A 201 3.25 26.07 -5.63
CA LEU A 201 4.23 25.71 -4.59
C LEU A 201 5.67 25.93 -5.05
N THR A 202 5.96 25.73 -6.35
CA THR A 202 7.28 26.01 -6.94
C THR A 202 7.57 27.52 -6.95
N LYS A 203 6.58 28.34 -7.33
CA LYS A 203 6.73 29.81 -7.29
C LYS A 203 6.93 30.35 -5.87
N LEU A 204 6.31 29.69 -4.87
CA LEU A 204 6.48 30.00 -3.45
C LEU A 204 7.81 29.45 -2.86
N GLY A 205 8.60 28.72 -3.64
CA GLY A 205 9.86 28.13 -3.19
C GLY A 205 9.72 26.95 -2.25
N VAL A 206 8.48 26.45 -2.02
CA VAL A 206 8.19 25.32 -1.12
C VAL A 206 8.62 24.00 -1.73
N VAL A 207 8.46 23.83 -3.04
CA VAL A 207 8.90 22.65 -3.77
C VAL A 207 9.79 23.01 -4.95
N GLN A 208 10.67 22.10 -5.35
CA GLN A 208 11.53 22.23 -6.53
C GLN A 208 11.57 20.90 -7.29
N ARG A 209 11.46 20.98 -8.62
CA ARG A 209 11.64 19.81 -9.49
C ARG A 209 13.10 19.65 -9.87
N GLY A 210 13.62 18.45 -9.67
CA GLY A 210 14.91 18.02 -10.16
C GLY A 210 14.79 16.99 -11.29
N ARG A 211 15.92 16.53 -11.81
CA ARG A 211 15.98 15.40 -12.77
C ARG A 211 15.61 14.10 -12.05
N GLY A 212 14.38 13.60 -12.27
CA GLY A 212 13.90 12.36 -11.70
C GLY A 212 13.47 12.43 -10.23
N GLU A 213 13.42 13.62 -9.64
CA GLU A 213 13.03 13.81 -8.23
C GLU A 213 12.16 15.05 -8.01
N LEU A 214 11.41 15.06 -6.92
CA LEU A 214 10.70 16.21 -6.39
C LEU A 214 11.29 16.52 -5.00
N LEU A 215 11.86 17.72 -4.86
CA LEU A 215 12.41 18.20 -3.60
C LEU A 215 11.36 19.06 -2.89
N ILE A 216 10.99 18.70 -1.68
CA ILE A 216 10.26 19.56 -0.75
C ILE A 216 11.32 20.31 0.05
N LYS A 217 11.42 21.63 -0.16
CA LYS A 217 12.45 22.48 0.45
C LYS A 217 12.08 22.93 1.85
N ASP A 218 10.79 22.99 2.13
CA ASP A 218 10.26 23.44 3.42
C ASP A 218 8.95 22.70 3.71
N ILE A 219 9.04 21.68 4.58
CA ILE A 219 7.90 20.87 5.00
C ILE A 219 6.94 21.70 5.85
N HIS A 220 7.47 22.54 6.76
CA HIS A 220 6.63 23.40 7.61
C HIS A 220 5.86 24.45 6.81
N ALA A 221 6.48 25.01 5.75
CA ALA A 221 5.78 25.90 4.83
C ALA A 221 4.67 25.17 4.07
N LEU A 222 4.90 23.90 3.65
CA LEU A 222 3.87 23.08 2.99
C LEU A 222 2.70 22.77 3.94
N GLU A 223 2.98 22.45 5.20
CA GLU A 223 1.94 22.23 6.23
C GLU A 223 1.14 23.53 6.50
N SER A 224 1.83 24.64 6.61
CA SER A 224 1.19 25.95 6.85
C SER A 224 0.31 26.35 5.67
N PHE A 225 0.76 26.11 4.45
CA PHE A 225 -0.01 26.34 3.23
C PHE A 225 -1.28 25.48 3.20
N ALA A 226 -1.19 24.20 3.56
CA ALA A 226 -2.35 23.30 3.66
C ALA A 226 -3.38 23.84 4.69
N ARG A 227 -2.92 24.25 5.88
CA ARG A 227 -3.77 24.83 6.93
C ARG A 227 -4.50 26.11 6.49
N GLN A 228 -3.84 27.00 5.76
CA GLN A 228 -4.45 28.24 5.24
C GLN A 228 -5.58 27.94 4.26
N LEU A 229 -5.46 26.88 3.45
CA LEU A 229 -6.52 26.45 2.53
C LEU A 229 -7.76 25.87 3.23
N HIS A 230 -7.60 25.35 4.44
CA HIS A 230 -8.68 24.83 5.28
C HIS A 230 -9.59 25.95 5.83
N GLY A 231 -9.04 27.09 6.16
CA GLY A 231 -9.73 28.22 6.80
C GLY A 231 -10.33 29.25 5.84
N SER A 232 -10.19 29.02 4.52
CA SER A 232 -10.77 29.87 3.46
C SER A 232 -11.88 29.12 2.72
#